data_f8c45ad9d97c052867f216ca99e448f2
#
_entry.id   f8c45ad9d97c052867f216ca99e448f2
#
_cell.length_a   1.000
_cell.length_b   1.000
_cell.length_c   1.000
_cell.angle_alpha   90.00
_cell.angle_beta   90.00
_cell.angle_gamma   90.00
#
_symmetry.space_group_name_H-M   'P 1'
#
loop_
_entity.id
_entity.type
_entity.pdbx_description
1 polymer ?
#
loop_
_entity_poly.entity_id
_entity_poly.type
_entity_poly.pdbx_seq_one_letter_code
_entity_poly.pdbx_strand_id
1 'polypeptide(L)'
;MKKILMFLLVAASLFVASCSKTDSIVYEDIPATLYISNSGVVAVDDTAATFEVKIVKGGNADYVVDATIQSATQFIVSYNVQNKTSYTPLPEGYYTLSASSFSMGVEEYFYTVAVNFDYMSLEGLEPGKYALALVVDSQNAYINNKKKYIMFCIEL
;
A
#
# COMPACT_ATOMS: atom_id res chain seq x y z
N MET A 1 -28.36 4.83 64.83
CA MET A 1 -28.46 5.35 63.43
C MET A 1 -27.25 6.19 62.97
N LYS A 2 -26.46 6.83 63.84
CA LYS A 2 -25.26 7.60 63.42
C LYS A 2 -24.07 6.78 62.95
N LYS A 3 -23.95 5.50 63.33
CA LYS A 3 -22.83 4.62 62.94
C LYS A 3 -22.95 4.01 61.53
N ILE A 4 -24.15 3.88 60.99
CA ILE A 4 -24.41 3.31 59.65
C ILE A 4 -24.13 4.37 58.58
N LEU A 5 -24.39 5.66 58.88
CA LEU A 5 -24.15 6.75 57.93
C LEU A 5 -22.65 6.98 57.66
N MET A 6 -21.79 6.70 58.64
CA MET A 6 -20.35 6.86 58.52
C MET A 6 -19.69 5.77 57.69
N PHE A 7 -20.25 4.54 57.67
CA PHE A 7 -19.75 3.45 56.82
C PHE A 7 -20.12 3.63 55.34
N LEU A 8 -21.25 4.27 55.06
CA LEU A 8 -21.67 4.57 53.69
C LEU A 8 -20.82 5.68 53.03
N LEU A 9 -20.32 6.62 53.83
CA LEU A 9 -19.43 7.69 53.32
C LEU A 9 -18.01 7.22 53.02
N VAL A 10 -17.51 6.20 53.75
CA VAL A 10 -16.19 5.61 53.49
C VAL A 10 -16.20 4.66 52.29
N ALA A 11 -17.33 3.98 52.03
CA ALA A 11 -17.47 3.13 50.85
C ALA A 11 -17.59 3.92 49.53
N ALA A 12 -18.14 5.15 49.57
CA ALA A 12 -18.26 6.00 48.37
C ALA A 12 -16.93 6.62 47.94
N SER A 13 -15.96 6.76 48.84
CA SER A 13 -14.66 7.35 48.54
C SER A 13 -13.66 6.36 47.91
N LEU A 14 -13.96 5.06 47.91
CA LEU A 14 -13.08 4.04 47.31
C LEU A 14 -13.36 3.76 45.83
N PHE A 15 -14.44 4.29 45.26
CA PHE A 15 -14.78 4.12 43.86
C PHE A 15 -14.28 5.21 42.93
N VAL A 16 -13.62 6.26 43.40
CA VAL A 16 -13.14 7.37 42.56
C VAL A 16 -11.66 7.24 42.20
N ALA A 17 -10.94 6.21 42.65
CA ALA A 17 -9.51 6.04 42.43
C ALA A 17 -9.15 5.01 41.35
N SER A 18 -10.12 4.56 40.57
CA SER A 18 -9.89 3.51 39.53
C SER A 18 -10.13 3.96 38.10
N CYS A 19 -10.12 5.27 37.83
CA CYS A 19 -10.21 5.77 36.44
C CYS A 19 -9.19 6.88 36.19
N SER A 20 -7.90 6.53 36.27
CA SER A 20 -6.86 7.41 35.72
C SER A 20 -5.56 6.63 35.49
N LYS A 21 -5.65 5.61 34.67
CA LYS A 21 -4.60 5.23 33.75
C LYS A 21 -5.29 4.83 32.44
N THR A 22 -5.78 5.82 31.73
CA THR A 22 -5.69 5.74 30.28
C THR A 22 -4.18 5.75 30.06
N ASP A 23 -3.58 4.55 29.94
CA ASP A 23 -2.37 4.42 29.22
C ASP A 23 -2.73 4.98 27.83
N SER A 24 -2.40 6.24 27.60
CA SER A 24 -2.36 6.78 26.27
C SER A 24 -1.36 5.86 25.57
N ILE A 25 -1.88 4.93 24.78
CA ILE A 25 -1.05 4.20 23.84
C ILE A 25 -0.44 5.31 23.00
N VAL A 26 0.83 5.61 23.30
CA VAL A 26 1.58 6.60 22.56
C VAL A 26 1.83 5.92 21.23
N TYR A 27 1.04 6.27 20.23
CA TYR A 27 1.19 5.81 18.84
C TYR A 27 2.47 6.37 18.18
N GLU A 28 3.31 7.05 18.96
CA GLU A 28 4.53 7.72 18.50
C GLU A 28 5.57 6.77 17.90
N ASP A 29 5.50 5.48 18.24
CA ASP A 29 6.49 4.48 17.78
C ASP A 29 5.99 3.55 16.67
N ILE A 30 4.79 3.78 16.11
CA ILE A 30 4.34 2.99 14.96
C ILE A 30 4.89 3.63 13.68
N PRO A 31 5.93 3.02 13.07
CA PRO A 31 6.51 3.60 11.88
C PRO A 31 5.51 3.61 10.73
N ALA A 32 5.70 4.53 9.80
CA ALA A 32 4.90 4.59 8.59
C ALA A 32 5.02 3.26 7.82
N THR A 33 3.89 2.78 7.30
CA THR A 33 3.83 1.56 6.51
C THR A 33 3.23 1.87 5.15
N LEU A 34 3.93 1.51 4.09
CA LEU A 34 3.46 1.68 2.72
C LEU A 34 2.82 0.42 2.17
N TYR A 35 1.80 0.60 1.35
CA TYR A 35 1.17 -0.46 0.58
C TYR A 35 0.43 0.10 -0.63
N ILE A 36 0.25 -0.75 -1.65
CA ILE A 36 -0.60 -0.46 -2.81
C ILE A 36 -2.04 -0.82 -2.45
N SER A 37 -2.97 0.15 -2.46
CA SER A 37 -4.37 -0.08 -2.04
C SER A 37 -5.12 -0.99 -3.01
N ASN A 38 -4.84 -0.85 -4.31
CA ASN A 38 -5.36 -1.68 -5.39
C ASN A 38 -4.38 -2.77 -5.83
N SER A 39 -3.59 -3.30 -4.86
CA SER A 39 -2.67 -4.40 -5.10
C SER A 39 -3.38 -5.64 -5.65
N GLY A 40 -2.70 -6.38 -6.50
CA GLY A 40 -3.23 -7.60 -7.11
C GLY A 40 -2.97 -7.68 -8.60
N VAL A 41 -3.80 -8.43 -9.31
CA VAL A 41 -3.72 -8.61 -10.76
C VAL A 41 -4.84 -7.85 -11.44
N VAL A 42 -4.50 -7.04 -12.42
CA VAL A 42 -5.40 -6.19 -13.19
C VAL A 42 -5.31 -6.63 -14.66
N ALA A 43 -6.44 -6.97 -15.25
CA ALA A 43 -6.50 -7.17 -16.69
C ALA A 43 -6.51 -5.78 -17.38
N VAL A 44 -5.67 -5.64 -18.38
CA VAL A 44 -5.60 -4.44 -19.22
C VAL A 44 -6.35 -4.77 -20.50
N ASP A 45 -7.39 -4.02 -20.76
CA ASP A 45 -8.11 -4.06 -22.03
C ASP A 45 -7.78 -2.82 -22.87
N ASP A 46 -8.16 -2.85 -24.12
CA ASP A 46 -7.90 -1.79 -25.10
C ASP A 46 -8.70 -0.50 -24.86
N THR A 47 -9.52 -0.46 -23.82
CA THR A 47 -10.40 0.68 -23.52
C THR A 47 -9.78 1.71 -22.59
N ALA A 48 -8.78 1.33 -21.79
CA ALA A 48 -8.17 2.21 -20.80
C ALA A 48 -6.64 2.33 -21.01
N ALA A 49 -6.19 3.46 -21.53
CA ALA A 49 -4.77 3.75 -21.75
C ALA A 49 -4.00 4.09 -20.45
N THR A 50 -4.70 4.48 -19.40
CA THR A 50 -4.11 4.93 -18.14
C THR A 50 -4.72 4.22 -16.95
N PHE A 51 -3.86 3.71 -16.07
CA PHE A 51 -4.25 3.08 -14.81
C PHE A 51 -3.61 3.82 -13.64
N GLU A 52 -4.33 3.94 -12.55
CA GLU A 52 -3.83 4.56 -11.33
C GLU A 52 -3.34 3.51 -10.34
N VAL A 53 -2.10 3.64 -9.88
CA VAL A 53 -1.57 2.88 -8.75
C VAL A 53 -1.56 3.78 -7.53
N LYS A 54 -2.46 3.47 -6.58
CA LYS A 54 -2.59 4.25 -5.35
C LYS A 54 -1.75 3.64 -4.24
N ILE A 55 -0.70 4.34 -3.84
CA ILE A 55 0.16 3.99 -2.72
C ILE A 55 -0.38 4.69 -1.48
N VAL A 56 -0.56 3.96 -0.40
CA VAL A 56 -1.12 4.47 0.87
C VAL A 56 -0.06 4.41 1.94
N LYS A 57 0.04 5.50 2.70
CA LYS A 57 0.82 5.61 3.93
C LYS A 57 -0.10 5.36 5.12
N GLY A 58 0.08 4.24 5.82
CA GLY A 58 -0.56 3.93 7.09
C GLY A 58 0.41 4.10 8.26
N GLY A 59 -0.10 3.97 9.48
CA GLY A 59 0.67 4.19 10.69
C GLY A 59 0.74 5.66 11.08
N ASN A 60 1.88 6.10 11.64
CA ASN A 60 2.05 7.50 12.03
C ASN A 60 2.19 8.41 10.79
N ALA A 61 1.28 9.38 10.69
CA ALA A 61 1.23 10.33 9.58
C ALA A 61 2.31 11.43 9.66
N ASP A 62 2.94 11.60 10.84
CA ASP A 62 3.92 12.66 11.09
C ASP A 62 5.28 12.42 10.44
N TYR A 63 5.47 11.25 9.84
CA TYR A 63 6.70 10.92 9.11
C TYR A 63 6.61 11.32 7.64
N VAL A 64 7.65 12.00 7.16
CA VAL A 64 7.92 12.12 5.72
C VAL A 64 8.44 10.78 5.23
N VAL A 65 7.85 10.28 4.16
CA VAL A 65 8.21 8.98 3.58
C VAL A 65 8.68 9.17 2.16
N ASP A 66 9.91 8.73 1.88
CA ASP A 66 10.45 8.65 0.54
C ASP A 66 10.26 7.23 0.00
N ALA A 67 9.71 7.14 -1.19
CA ALA A 67 9.35 5.87 -1.81
C ALA A 67 9.72 5.83 -3.28
N THR A 68 9.88 4.61 -3.78
CA THR A 68 10.08 4.31 -5.19
C THR A 68 9.02 3.31 -5.66
N ILE A 69 8.69 3.38 -6.95
CA ILE A 69 7.94 2.36 -7.64
C ILE A 69 8.71 1.95 -8.89
N GLN A 70 8.87 0.65 -9.10
CA GLN A 70 9.70 0.12 -10.17
C GLN A 70 9.16 -1.20 -10.68
N SER A 71 9.63 -1.61 -11.87
CA SER A 71 9.31 -2.91 -12.45
C SER A 71 9.83 -4.06 -11.59
N ALA A 72 9.02 -5.12 -11.47
CA ALA A 72 9.28 -6.30 -10.66
C ALA A 72 9.17 -7.60 -11.49
N THR A 73 10.04 -7.78 -12.46
CA THR A 73 10.05 -8.94 -13.36
C THR A 73 10.06 -10.27 -12.60
N GLN A 74 10.80 -10.36 -11.49
CA GLN A 74 10.87 -11.57 -10.68
C GLN A 74 9.51 -11.96 -10.07
N PHE A 75 8.63 -10.98 -9.83
CA PHE A 75 7.27 -11.26 -9.39
C PHE A 75 6.47 -11.97 -10.48
N ILE A 76 6.61 -11.58 -11.75
CA ILE A 76 5.95 -12.24 -12.90
C ILE A 76 6.39 -13.70 -13.00
N VAL A 77 7.69 -13.97 -12.86
CA VAL A 77 8.23 -15.35 -12.88
C VAL A 77 7.61 -16.19 -11.77
N SER A 78 7.56 -15.65 -10.54
CA SER A 78 6.96 -16.33 -9.39
C SER A 78 5.45 -16.55 -9.57
N TYR A 79 4.76 -15.56 -10.10
CA TYR A 79 3.33 -15.64 -10.40
C TYR A 79 3.02 -16.73 -11.43
N ASN A 80 3.81 -16.79 -12.51
CA ASN A 80 3.67 -17.81 -13.56
C ASN A 80 3.79 -19.24 -12.98
N VAL A 81 4.81 -19.46 -12.13
CA VAL A 81 5.01 -20.77 -11.49
C VAL A 81 3.83 -21.14 -10.58
N GLN A 82 3.37 -20.21 -9.75
CA GLN A 82 2.30 -20.45 -8.77
C GLN A 82 0.94 -20.68 -9.45
N ASN A 83 0.65 -19.95 -10.54
CA ASN A 83 -0.64 -19.95 -11.20
C ASN A 83 -0.68 -20.77 -12.51
N LYS A 84 0.45 -21.40 -12.88
CA LYS A 84 0.60 -22.17 -14.14
C LYS A 84 0.25 -21.32 -15.36
N THR A 85 0.71 -20.08 -15.36
CA THR A 85 0.58 -19.12 -16.47
C THR A 85 1.91 -18.94 -17.19
N SER A 86 1.90 -18.18 -18.29
CA SER A 86 3.09 -17.97 -19.14
C SER A 86 3.20 -16.51 -19.59
N TYR A 87 2.98 -15.57 -18.68
CA TYR A 87 3.16 -14.15 -18.99
C TYR A 87 4.63 -13.83 -19.27
N THR A 88 4.86 -13.11 -20.36
CA THR A 88 6.18 -12.53 -20.69
C THR A 88 6.25 -11.13 -20.07
N PRO A 89 7.35 -10.76 -19.39
CA PRO A 89 7.53 -9.39 -18.92
C PRO A 89 7.40 -8.40 -20.08
N LEU A 90 6.56 -7.37 -19.89
CA LEU A 90 6.41 -6.30 -20.86
C LEU A 90 7.73 -5.51 -20.95
N PRO A 91 8.32 -5.34 -22.15
CA PRO A 91 9.57 -4.61 -22.31
C PRO A 91 9.41 -3.13 -21.93
N GLU A 92 10.51 -2.48 -21.53
CA GLU A 92 10.56 -1.04 -21.35
C GLU A 92 10.26 -0.32 -22.67
N GLY A 93 9.57 0.81 -22.59
CA GLY A 93 9.15 1.59 -23.76
C GLY A 93 7.69 1.38 -24.17
N TYR A 94 7.04 0.30 -23.70
CA TYR A 94 5.61 0.05 -23.94
C TYR A 94 4.70 0.63 -22.87
N TYR A 95 5.27 1.21 -21.82
CA TYR A 95 4.57 1.89 -20.76
C TYR A 95 5.41 3.06 -20.22
N THR A 96 4.75 4.00 -19.56
CA THR A 96 5.39 5.07 -18.79
C THR A 96 4.75 5.19 -17.41
N LEU A 97 5.55 5.59 -16.43
CA LEU A 97 5.10 5.93 -15.09
C LEU A 97 5.15 7.45 -14.91
N SER A 98 4.11 8.05 -14.31
CA SER A 98 4.12 9.48 -14.01
C SER A 98 5.22 9.88 -13.00
N ALA A 99 5.64 8.93 -12.16
CA ALA A 99 6.77 9.05 -11.25
C ALA A 99 7.35 7.68 -10.93
N SER A 100 8.67 7.57 -10.83
CA SER A 100 9.39 6.37 -10.34
C SER A 100 9.87 6.55 -8.89
N SER A 101 9.93 7.78 -8.42
CA SER A 101 10.24 8.15 -7.03
C SER A 101 9.36 9.32 -6.61
N PHE A 102 8.97 9.34 -5.34
CA PHE A 102 8.11 10.37 -4.76
C PHE A 102 8.31 10.45 -3.26
N SER A 103 7.93 11.59 -2.68
CA SER A 103 7.91 11.81 -1.24
C SER A 103 6.48 12.10 -0.81
N MET A 104 6.06 11.53 0.31
CA MET A 104 4.80 11.86 1.00
C MET A 104 5.12 12.63 2.26
N GLY A 105 4.67 13.89 2.31
CA GLY A 105 4.84 14.78 3.46
C GLY A 105 4.03 14.37 4.68
N VAL A 106 4.15 15.17 5.72
CA VAL A 106 3.32 15.08 6.92
C VAL A 106 1.85 15.23 6.53
N GLU A 107 0.97 14.40 7.09
CA GLU A 107 -0.47 14.36 6.80
C GLU A 107 -0.85 14.01 5.36
N GLU A 108 0.10 13.62 4.52
CA GLU A 108 -0.20 13.02 3.23
C GLU A 108 -0.37 11.50 3.38
N TYR A 109 -1.56 11.02 3.10
CA TYR A 109 -1.94 9.61 3.35
C TYR A 109 -1.84 8.72 2.11
N PHE A 110 -1.75 9.29 0.92
CA PHE A 110 -1.61 8.54 -0.31
C PHE A 110 -0.90 9.34 -1.40
N TYR A 111 -0.30 8.60 -2.31
CA TYR A 111 0.27 9.11 -3.56
C TYR A 111 -0.25 8.27 -4.71
N THR A 112 -0.52 8.88 -5.87
CA THR A 112 -1.01 8.17 -7.05
C THR A 112 0.03 8.25 -8.16
N VAL A 113 0.41 7.08 -8.67
CA VAL A 113 1.26 6.96 -9.86
C VAL A 113 0.39 6.51 -11.02
N ALA A 114 0.35 7.29 -12.09
CA ALA A 114 -0.29 6.89 -13.33
C ALA A 114 0.65 5.97 -14.12
N VAL A 115 0.10 4.85 -14.58
CA VAL A 115 0.73 3.92 -15.52
C VAL A 115 0.02 4.11 -16.85
N ASN A 116 0.76 4.57 -17.87
CA ASN A 116 0.23 4.78 -19.21
C ASN A 116 0.81 3.71 -20.14
N PHE A 117 -0.04 2.97 -20.82
CA PHE A 117 0.35 2.01 -21.85
C PHE A 117 0.30 2.67 -23.23
N ASP A 118 1.32 2.43 -24.03
CA ASP A 118 1.36 2.86 -25.44
C ASP A 118 0.76 1.78 -26.33
N TYR A 119 -0.55 1.83 -26.52
CA TYR A 119 -1.27 0.84 -27.33
C TYR A 119 -0.81 0.78 -28.79
N MET A 120 -0.39 1.91 -29.38
CA MET A 120 0.12 1.92 -30.73
C MET A 120 1.40 1.09 -30.87
N SER A 121 2.25 1.14 -29.85
CA SER A 121 3.44 0.31 -29.77
C SER A 121 3.11 -1.13 -29.43
N LEU A 122 2.12 -1.38 -28.54
CA LEU A 122 1.68 -2.73 -28.17
C LEU A 122 1.17 -3.54 -29.36
N GLU A 123 0.48 -2.93 -30.31
CA GLU A 123 0.04 -3.58 -31.56
C GLU A 123 1.22 -4.13 -32.41
N GLY A 124 2.42 -3.63 -32.19
CA GLY A 124 3.64 -4.12 -32.83
C GLY A 124 4.29 -5.32 -32.17
N LEU A 125 3.80 -5.75 -31.01
CA LEU A 125 4.27 -6.97 -30.33
C LEU A 125 3.69 -8.23 -30.99
N GLU A 126 4.44 -9.33 -30.90
CA GLU A 126 3.93 -10.64 -31.30
C GLU A 126 2.71 -11.00 -30.41
N PRO A 127 1.67 -11.65 -31.00
CA PRO A 127 0.52 -12.11 -30.22
C PRO A 127 0.96 -12.96 -29.03
N GLY A 128 0.46 -12.65 -27.84
CA GLY A 128 0.88 -13.35 -26.64
C GLY A 128 0.31 -12.74 -25.35
N LYS A 129 0.81 -13.27 -24.23
CA LYS A 129 0.44 -12.82 -22.89
C LYS A 129 1.61 -12.06 -22.27
N TYR A 130 1.41 -10.79 -22.03
CA TYR A 130 2.41 -9.92 -21.43
C TYR A 130 1.97 -9.45 -20.05
N ALA A 131 2.94 -9.10 -19.22
CA ALA A 131 2.62 -8.50 -17.92
C ALA A 131 3.64 -7.43 -17.52
N LEU A 132 3.13 -6.37 -16.89
CA LEU A 132 3.92 -5.41 -16.14
C LEU A 132 3.61 -5.60 -14.66
N ALA A 133 4.59 -6.02 -13.86
CA ALA A 133 4.49 -6.00 -12.41
C ALA A 133 5.27 -4.81 -11.86
N LEU A 134 4.66 -4.10 -10.91
CA LEU A 134 5.27 -2.98 -10.20
C LEU A 134 5.37 -3.31 -8.72
N VAL A 135 6.42 -2.83 -8.07
CA VAL A 135 6.64 -2.94 -6.63
C VAL A 135 6.90 -1.56 -6.05
N VAL A 136 6.28 -1.29 -4.89
CA VAL A 136 6.63 -0.12 -4.08
C VAL A 136 7.69 -0.51 -3.05
N ASP A 137 8.67 0.37 -2.85
CA ASP A 137 9.73 0.23 -1.85
C ASP A 137 10.04 1.57 -1.16
N SER A 138 10.68 1.51 0.00
CA SER A 138 11.09 2.68 0.77
C SER A 138 12.25 2.33 1.68
N GLN A 139 13.15 3.30 1.92
CA GLN A 139 14.26 3.15 2.86
C GLN A 139 13.91 3.62 4.27
N ASN A 140 12.85 4.40 4.43
CA ASN A 140 12.48 5.03 5.70
C ASN A 140 11.05 4.73 6.16
N ALA A 141 10.38 3.74 5.53
CA ALA A 141 9.09 3.23 5.95
C ALA A 141 9.04 1.70 5.84
N TYR A 142 8.17 1.07 6.61
CA TYR A 142 7.90 -0.35 6.43
C TYR A 142 7.07 -0.59 5.17
N ILE A 143 7.28 -1.75 4.56
CA ILE A 143 6.53 -2.17 3.39
C ILE A 143 5.62 -3.34 3.76
N ASN A 144 4.33 -3.21 3.46
CA ASN A 144 3.41 -4.34 3.61
C ASN A 144 3.68 -5.38 2.53
N ASN A 145 4.37 -6.46 2.89
CA ASN A 145 4.80 -7.50 1.96
C ASN A 145 3.67 -8.19 1.19
N LYS A 146 2.43 -8.17 1.73
CA LYS A 146 1.25 -8.75 1.07
C LYS A 146 0.62 -7.82 0.03
N LYS A 147 0.91 -6.51 0.12
CA LYS A 147 0.27 -5.47 -0.70
C LYS A 147 1.28 -4.54 -1.39
N LYS A 148 2.50 -5.02 -1.63
CA LYS A 148 3.54 -4.20 -2.25
C LYS A 148 3.61 -4.33 -3.78
N TYR A 149 2.86 -5.29 -4.36
CA TYR A 149 2.87 -5.54 -5.80
C TYR A 149 1.50 -5.25 -6.43
N ILE A 150 1.55 -4.75 -7.66
CA ILE A 150 0.43 -4.76 -8.60
C ILE A 150 0.94 -5.31 -9.94
N MET A 151 0.14 -6.11 -10.62
CA MET A 151 0.49 -6.72 -11.89
C MET A 151 -0.60 -6.45 -12.92
N PHE A 152 -0.22 -5.86 -14.02
CA PHE A 152 -1.07 -5.61 -15.18
C PHE A 152 -0.85 -6.71 -16.20
N CYS A 153 -1.93 -7.37 -16.62
CA CYS A 153 -1.91 -8.46 -17.59
C CYS A 153 -2.52 -7.99 -18.90
N ILE A 154 -1.80 -8.18 -19.98
CA ILE A 154 -2.14 -7.77 -21.35
C ILE A 154 -2.17 -9.02 -22.22
N GLU A 155 -3.25 -9.23 -22.93
CA GLU A 155 -3.39 -10.32 -23.92
C GLU A 155 -3.54 -9.69 -25.31
N LEU A 156 -2.62 -9.98 -26.24
CA LEU A 156 -2.56 -9.48 -27.60
C LEU A 156 -2.88 -10.56 -28.62
#